data_3c71abe91e0539c1cb9ba94d332f893d
#
_entry.id   3c71abe91e0539c1cb9ba94d332f893d
#
_cell.length_a   1.000
_cell.length_b   1.000
_cell.length_c   1.000
_cell.angle_alpha   90.00
_cell.angle_beta   90.00
_cell.angle_gamma   90.00
#
_symmetry.space_group_name_H-M   'P 1'
#
loop_
_entity.id
_entity.type
_entity.pdbx_description
1 polymer ?
#
loop_
_entity_poly.entity_id
_entity_poly.type
_entity_poly.pdbx_seq_one_letter_code
_entity_poly.pdbx_strand_id
1 'polypeptide(L)'
;MPGLFDILKIKDVDLRNRIVFAPVVTNFGLRNEQSLLYYAERAKGGAGLIILHATPVDLFLKPEWVRRLKPLIEAVREQGARIAVQLWHGNELNGERVAPSVQGPCLAITREEIQMVVRKFATAALHCRQGGFDGVEIHGAHGYFLNQFFSPLTNQRNDEYGGGVEKRMRMAVELVSAMRREAGEGFLLLYRHSAVDGEPGGTTVAESIQLARALEVQGLDIFDVSAGRGQKDSLSIPESSSLEGTHADLAGRIKAAVSIPVIAVGRVQRRAVADRILQEGKADLIALGRQLLADPFWPEKLRPDKEEDVVLCTYCDVCSREMRAGRPIFCTQNPNLGREKR
;
A
#
# COMPACT_ATOMS: atom_id res chain seq x y z
N MET A 1 -4.04 0.62 26.08
CA MET A 1 -3.45 0.89 24.76
C MET A 1 -3.78 -0.30 23.87
N PRO A 2 -4.01 -0.11 22.57
CA PRO A 2 -4.43 -1.21 21.69
C PRO A 2 -3.30 -2.24 21.51
N GLY A 3 -3.67 -3.52 21.55
CA GLY A 3 -2.79 -4.64 21.27
C GLY A 3 -2.81 -5.04 19.80
N LEU A 4 -1.80 -5.79 19.36
CA LEU A 4 -1.65 -6.25 17.96
C LEU A 4 -2.84 -7.09 17.48
N PHE A 5 -3.49 -7.83 18.40
CA PHE A 5 -4.62 -8.72 18.10
C PHE A 5 -6.00 -8.12 18.38
N ASP A 6 -6.05 -6.86 18.79
CA ASP A 6 -7.33 -6.18 19.03
C ASP A 6 -8.04 -5.87 17.70
N ILE A 7 -9.34 -6.06 17.71
CA ILE A 7 -10.21 -5.68 16.57
C ILE A 7 -10.09 -4.18 16.34
N LEU A 8 -10.01 -3.79 15.07
CA LEU A 8 -10.11 -2.40 14.67
C LEU A 8 -11.33 -2.24 13.75
N LYS A 9 -12.28 -1.44 14.20
CA LYS A 9 -13.43 -1.07 13.38
C LYS A 9 -13.16 0.21 12.61
N ILE A 10 -13.37 0.17 11.30
CA ILE A 10 -13.22 1.31 10.39
C ILE A 10 -14.52 1.40 9.59
N LYS A 11 -15.36 2.39 9.89
CA LYS A 11 -16.75 2.47 9.37
C LYS A 11 -17.50 1.13 9.62
N ASP A 12 -17.96 0.47 8.57
CA ASP A 12 -18.71 -0.79 8.64
C ASP A 12 -17.80 -2.02 8.46
N VAL A 13 -16.47 -1.84 8.41
CA VAL A 13 -15.50 -2.92 8.21
C VAL A 13 -14.76 -3.20 9.51
N ASP A 14 -14.92 -4.42 10.03
CA ASP A 14 -14.16 -4.91 11.16
C ASP A 14 -12.91 -5.66 10.67
N LEU A 15 -11.74 -5.18 11.08
CA LEU A 15 -10.49 -5.90 10.94
C LEU A 15 -10.28 -6.73 12.20
N ARG A 16 -10.13 -8.07 12.06
CA ARG A 16 -9.99 -9.00 13.19
C ARG A 16 -8.76 -8.75 14.08
N ASN A 17 -7.79 -7.99 13.60
CA ASN A 17 -6.59 -7.56 14.30
C ASN A 17 -5.92 -6.39 13.56
N ARG A 18 -4.78 -5.92 14.05
CA ARG A 18 -4.05 -4.77 13.54
C ARG A 18 -2.92 -5.12 12.56
N ILE A 19 -2.93 -6.33 11.99
CA ILE A 19 -1.88 -6.85 11.11
C ILE A 19 -2.32 -6.77 9.65
N VAL A 20 -1.53 -6.08 8.83
CA VAL A 20 -1.76 -5.91 7.40
C VAL A 20 -0.69 -6.65 6.61
N PHE A 21 -1.08 -7.46 5.62
CA PHE A 21 -0.14 -7.91 4.61
C PHE A 21 0.03 -6.80 3.57
N ALA A 22 1.22 -6.21 3.54
CA ALA A 22 1.56 -5.12 2.62
C ALA A 22 1.56 -5.58 1.15
N PRO A 23 1.26 -4.68 0.19
CA PRO A 23 1.27 -5.00 -1.24
C PRO A 23 2.69 -5.30 -1.73
N VAL A 24 3.01 -6.57 -1.92
CA VAL A 24 4.30 -7.06 -2.44
C VAL A 24 4.10 -7.61 -3.84
N VAL A 25 4.77 -7.01 -4.84
CA VAL A 25 4.74 -7.52 -6.22
C VAL A 25 5.42 -8.88 -6.28
N THR A 26 4.69 -9.88 -6.76
CA THR A 26 5.13 -11.29 -6.78
C THR A 26 5.55 -11.78 -8.15
N ASN A 27 5.09 -11.13 -9.21
CA ASN A 27 5.18 -11.60 -10.61
C ASN A 27 4.49 -12.96 -10.86
N PHE A 28 3.57 -13.38 -9.96
CA PHE A 28 2.74 -14.58 -10.17
C PHE A 28 1.52 -14.30 -11.07
N GLY A 29 1.14 -13.02 -11.23
CA GLY A 29 -0.17 -12.60 -11.75
C GLY A 29 -1.25 -12.68 -10.65
N LEU A 30 -2.49 -12.30 -10.96
CA LEU A 30 -3.58 -12.28 -9.96
C LEU A 30 -4.71 -13.30 -10.24
N ARG A 31 -4.83 -13.80 -11.47
CA ARG A 31 -5.98 -14.61 -11.91
C ARG A 31 -5.64 -16.09 -12.08
N ASN A 32 -4.86 -16.64 -11.17
CA ASN A 32 -4.45 -18.03 -11.19
C ASN A 32 -4.49 -18.65 -9.79
N GLU A 33 -4.40 -19.95 -9.71
CA GLU A 33 -4.46 -20.70 -8.46
C GLU A 33 -3.26 -20.37 -7.55
N GLN A 34 -2.07 -20.17 -8.12
CA GLN A 34 -0.87 -19.81 -7.36
C GLN A 34 -1.10 -18.54 -6.52
N SER A 35 -1.64 -17.48 -7.12
CA SER A 35 -1.92 -16.23 -6.38
C SER A 35 -3.08 -16.40 -5.40
N LEU A 36 -4.10 -17.18 -5.75
CA LEU A 36 -5.19 -17.48 -4.83
C LEU A 36 -4.63 -18.13 -3.56
N LEU A 37 -3.87 -19.20 -3.69
CA LEU A 37 -3.29 -19.95 -2.55
C LEU A 37 -2.30 -19.08 -1.76
N TYR A 38 -1.47 -18.31 -2.45
CA TYR A 38 -0.52 -17.39 -1.85
C TYR A 38 -1.19 -16.37 -0.91
N TYR A 39 -2.26 -15.70 -1.34
CA TYR A 39 -2.95 -14.73 -0.49
C TYR A 39 -3.83 -15.38 0.57
N ALA A 40 -4.49 -16.49 0.25
CA ALA A 40 -5.29 -17.25 1.21
C ALA A 40 -4.44 -17.78 2.37
N GLU A 41 -3.20 -18.24 2.11
CA GLU A 41 -2.30 -18.72 3.17
C GLU A 41 -1.94 -17.61 4.17
N ARG A 42 -1.69 -16.39 3.72
CA ARG A 42 -1.40 -15.25 4.62
C ARG A 42 -2.64 -14.82 5.41
N ALA A 43 -3.81 -14.92 4.82
CA ALA A 43 -5.06 -14.75 5.53
C ALA A 43 -5.26 -15.85 6.57
N LYS A 44 -5.08 -17.13 6.22
CA LYS A 44 -5.10 -18.28 7.14
C LYS A 44 -4.08 -18.13 8.27
N GLY A 45 -2.89 -17.62 7.95
CA GLY A 45 -1.83 -17.34 8.91
C GLY A 45 -2.09 -16.15 9.84
N GLY A 46 -3.25 -15.50 9.73
CA GLY A 46 -3.73 -14.57 10.75
C GLY A 46 -3.68 -13.07 10.37
N ALA A 47 -3.28 -12.67 9.16
CA ALA A 47 -3.36 -11.27 8.77
C ALA A 47 -4.82 -10.78 8.75
N GLY A 48 -5.08 -9.59 9.31
CA GLY A 48 -6.43 -8.99 9.37
C GLY A 48 -6.85 -8.32 8.08
N LEU A 49 -5.91 -7.73 7.36
CA LEU A 49 -6.12 -7.11 6.06
C LEU A 49 -5.05 -7.61 5.07
N ILE A 50 -5.49 -8.07 3.92
CA ILE A 50 -4.63 -8.43 2.79
C ILE A 50 -4.73 -7.32 1.74
N ILE A 51 -3.59 -6.69 1.39
CA ILE A 51 -3.54 -5.76 0.26
C ILE A 51 -2.83 -6.44 -0.89
N LEU A 52 -3.57 -6.71 -1.98
CA LEU A 52 -2.99 -7.28 -3.19
C LEU A 52 -1.95 -6.32 -3.77
N HIS A 53 -0.93 -6.86 -4.41
CA HIS A 53 0.17 -6.09 -4.97
C HIS A 53 -0.27 -4.99 -5.95
N ALA A 54 0.60 -3.99 -6.12
CA ALA A 54 0.39 -2.90 -7.07
C ALA A 54 0.01 -3.43 -8.45
N THR A 55 -1.19 -3.08 -8.89
CA THR A 55 -1.80 -3.57 -10.13
C THR A 55 -2.23 -2.36 -10.98
N PRO A 56 -1.94 -2.36 -12.30
CA PRO A 56 -2.31 -1.26 -13.17
C PRO A 56 -3.81 -0.94 -13.10
N VAL A 57 -4.15 0.31 -12.84
CA VAL A 57 -5.54 0.78 -12.71
C VAL A 57 -6.37 0.47 -13.95
N ASP A 58 -5.77 0.47 -15.14
CA ASP A 58 -6.43 0.20 -16.42
C ASP A 58 -7.06 -1.21 -16.50
N LEU A 59 -6.51 -2.18 -15.77
CA LEU A 59 -7.11 -3.53 -15.68
C LEU A 59 -8.46 -3.50 -14.96
N PHE A 60 -8.63 -2.60 -14.00
CA PHE A 60 -9.86 -2.46 -13.20
C PHE A 60 -10.94 -1.62 -13.90
N LEU A 61 -10.64 -1.03 -15.05
CA LEU A 61 -11.66 -0.41 -15.90
C LEU A 61 -12.56 -1.44 -16.62
N LYS A 62 -12.18 -2.72 -16.58
CA LYS A 62 -12.91 -3.83 -17.19
C LYS A 62 -13.62 -4.63 -16.10
N PRO A 63 -14.94 -4.49 -15.92
CA PRO A 63 -15.68 -5.20 -14.86
C PRO A 63 -15.54 -6.73 -14.93
N GLU A 64 -15.42 -7.29 -16.15
CA GLU A 64 -15.20 -8.72 -16.36
C GLU A 64 -13.84 -9.18 -15.85
N TRP A 65 -12.80 -8.33 -15.89
CA TRP A 65 -11.50 -8.64 -15.33
C TRP A 65 -11.58 -8.73 -13.81
N VAL A 66 -12.29 -7.78 -13.18
CA VAL A 66 -12.50 -7.75 -11.72
C VAL A 66 -13.30 -8.95 -11.25
N ARG A 67 -14.39 -9.31 -11.96
CA ARG A 67 -15.21 -10.49 -11.64
C ARG A 67 -14.39 -11.79 -11.61
N ARG A 68 -13.35 -11.92 -12.42
CA ARG A 68 -12.45 -13.09 -12.42
C ARG A 68 -11.55 -13.18 -11.18
N LEU A 69 -11.47 -12.14 -10.36
CA LEU A 69 -10.77 -12.16 -9.07
C LEU A 69 -11.65 -12.69 -7.93
N LYS A 70 -12.95 -12.92 -8.18
CA LYS A 70 -13.90 -13.38 -7.16
C LYS A 70 -13.42 -14.63 -6.40
N PRO A 71 -12.88 -15.69 -7.02
CA PRO A 71 -12.37 -16.86 -6.28
C PRO A 71 -11.23 -16.51 -5.31
N LEU A 72 -10.33 -15.59 -5.69
CA LEU A 72 -9.25 -15.12 -4.81
C LEU A 72 -9.81 -14.32 -3.65
N ILE A 73 -10.77 -13.43 -3.91
CA ILE A 73 -11.42 -12.59 -2.88
C ILE A 73 -12.13 -13.48 -1.86
N GLU A 74 -12.89 -14.47 -2.32
CA GLU A 74 -13.61 -15.43 -1.48
C GLU A 74 -12.64 -16.25 -0.64
N ALA A 75 -11.58 -16.80 -1.24
CA ALA A 75 -10.58 -17.60 -0.53
C ALA A 75 -9.89 -16.84 0.60
N VAL A 76 -9.61 -15.53 0.43
CA VAL A 76 -9.07 -14.68 1.49
C VAL A 76 -10.10 -14.42 2.59
N ARG A 77 -11.35 -14.13 2.21
CA ARG A 77 -12.43 -13.85 3.17
C ARG A 77 -12.84 -15.07 3.99
N GLU A 78 -12.86 -16.26 3.39
CA GLU A 78 -13.10 -17.52 4.08
C GLU A 78 -12.11 -17.80 5.21
N GLN A 79 -10.88 -17.24 5.10
CA GLN A 79 -9.88 -17.28 6.17
C GLN A 79 -10.04 -16.14 7.19
N GLY A 80 -11.12 -15.34 7.11
CA GLY A 80 -11.45 -14.27 8.07
C GLY A 80 -10.66 -12.97 7.91
N ALA A 81 -9.93 -12.78 6.81
CA ALA A 81 -9.27 -11.52 6.49
C ALA A 81 -10.14 -10.61 5.61
N ARG A 82 -9.94 -9.31 5.70
CA ARG A 82 -10.43 -8.34 4.71
C ARG A 82 -9.44 -8.21 3.56
N ILE A 83 -9.93 -7.77 2.40
CA ILE A 83 -9.13 -7.72 1.19
C ILE A 83 -9.26 -6.38 0.46
N ALA A 84 -8.13 -5.77 0.15
CA ALA A 84 -8.01 -4.60 -0.71
C ALA A 84 -7.04 -4.89 -1.86
N VAL A 85 -7.03 -4.04 -2.88
CA VAL A 85 -6.02 -4.09 -3.94
C VAL A 85 -5.34 -2.74 -4.07
N GLN A 86 -4.02 -2.74 -4.25
CA GLN A 86 -3.28 -1.51 -4.53
C GLN A 86 -3.40 -1.15 -6.01
N LEU A 87 -4.03 0.00 -6.29
CA LEU A 87 -4.15 0.56 -7.64
C LEU A 87 -2.93 1.42 -7.96
N TRP A 88 -2.33 1.16 -9.09
CA TRP A 88 -1.13 1.83 -9.55
C TRP A 88 -1.32 2.40 -10.96
N HIS A 89 -0.77 3.59 -11.20
CA HIS A 89 -0.64 4.17 -12.54
C HIS A 89 0.82 4.27 -12.92
N GLY A 90 1.18 3.70 -14.06
CA GLY A 90 2.50 3.87 -14.67
C GLY A 90 2.65 5.26 -15.30
N ASN A 91 3.83 5.54 -15.75
CA ASN A 91 4.12 6.74 -16.53
C ASN A 91 3.78 6.55 -18.02
N GLU A 92 2.62 5.93 -18.30
CA GLU A 92 2.15 5.67 -19.67
C GLU A 92 0.66 6.00 -19.80
N LEU A 93 0.31 6.82 -20.77
CA LEU A 93 -1.05 7.21 -21.09
C LEU A 93 -1.19 7.33 -22.61
N ASN A 94 -2.19 6.67 -23.19
CA ASN A 94 -2.45 6.67 -24.64
C ASN A 94 -1.24 6.26 -25.51
N GLY A 95 -0.35 5.41 -24.99
CA GLY A 95 0.87 4.97 -25.69
C GLY A 95 2.06 5.91 -25.54
N GLU A 96 1.91 7.03 -24.83
CA GLU A 96 2.99 7.98 -24.56
C GLU A 96 3.46 7.89 -23.11
N ARG A 97 4.74 8.15 -22.87
CA ARG A 97 5.27 8.29 -21.52
C ARG A 97 4.99 9.68 -20.99
N VAL A 98 4.33 9.76 -19.84
CA VAL A 98 3.92 11.01 -19.20
C VAL A 98 4.43 11.13 -17.78
N ALA A 99 4.70 12.36 -17.35
CA ALA A 99 5.05 12.71 -15.98
C ALA A 99 4.41 14.07 -15.62
N PRO A 100 4.43 14.52 -14.35
CA PRO A 100 3.94 15.86 -14.02
C PRO A 100 4.61 16.97 -14.83
N SER A 101 5.91 16.83 -15.07
CA SER A 101 6.73 17.76 -15.86
C SER A 101 7.56 16.97 -16.87
N VAL A 102 8.10 17.64 -17.88
CA VAL A 102 9.05 17.00 -18.82
C VAL A 102 10.21 16.40 -18.04
N GLN A 103 10.43 15.10 -18.17
CA GLN A 103 11.42 14.36 -17.41
C GLN A 103 12.00 13.21 -18.26
N GLY A 104 13.20 13.41 -18.79
CA GLY A 104 13.80 12.44 -19.71
C GLY A 104 12.88 12.20 -20.93
N PRO A 105 12.46 10.96 -21.18
CA PRO A 105 11.58 10.62 -22.31
C PRO A 105 10.08 10.90 -22.01
N CYS A 106 9.73 11.40 -20.81
CA CYS A 106 8.34 11.64 -20.44
C CYS A 106 7.91 13.05 -20.84
N LEU A 107 6.75 13.16 -21.48
CA LEU A 107 6.05 14.42 -21.76
C LEU A 107 5.35 14.92 -20.49
N ALA A 108 5.18 16.24 -20.37
CA ALA A 108 4.35 16.81 -19.32
C ALA A 108 2.88 16.49 -19.60
N ILE A 109 2.23 15.80 -18.68
CA ILE A 109 0.81 15.47 -18.79
C ILE A 109 -0.05 16.73 -18.77
N THR A 110 -1.08 16.79 -19.62
CA THR A 110 -2.03 17.91 -19.71
C THR A 110 -3.05 17.87 -18.56
N ARG A 111 -3.80 18.94 -18.38
CA ARG A 111 -4.89 19.01 -17.37
C ARG A 111 -6.01 18.04 -17.69
N GLU A 112 -6.39 17.93 -18.96
CA GLU A 112 -7.41 17.01 -19.45
C GLU A 112 -7.03 15.55 -19.17
N GLU A 113 -5.76 15.21 -19.37
CA GLU A 113 -5.22 13.88 -19.09
C GLU A 113 -5.15 13.61 -17.57
N ILE A 114 -4.81 14.60 -16.74
CA ILE A 114 -4.90 14.47 -15.26
C ILE A 114 -6.32 14.09 -14.87
N GLN A 115 -7.32 14.80 -15.40
CA GLN A 115 -8.73 14.50 -15.15
C GLN A 115 -9.16 13.12 -15.68
N MET A 116 -8.57 12.67 -16.77
CA MET A 116 -8.77 11.30 -17.27
C MET A 116 -8.25 10.27 -16.26
N VAL A 117 -7.04 10.47 -15.71
CA VAL A 117 -6.47 9.57 -14.69
C VAL A 117 -7.36 9.58 -13.43
N VAL A 118 -7.82 10.73 -12.97
CA VAL A 118 -8.75 10.82 -11.82
C VAL A 118 -10.00 9.97 -12.07
N ARG A 119 -10.63 10.09 -13.24
CA ARG A 119 -11.79 9.27 -13.61
C ARG A 119 -11.48 7.78 -13.67
N LYS A 120 -10.29 7.38 -14.19
CA LYS A 120 -9.86 5.97 -14.20
C LYS A 120 -9.86 5.36 -12.79
N PHE A 121 -9.26 6.05 -11.82
CA PHE A 121 -9.24 5.57 -10.43
C PHE A 121 -10.62 5.50 -9.79
N ALA A 122 -11.47 6.49 -10.04
CA ALA A 122 -12.85 6.50 -9.54
C ALA A 122 -13.66 5.31 -10.09
N THR A 123 -13.59 5.06 -11.40
CA THR A 123 -14.23 3.91 -12.06
C THR A 123 -13.67 2.59 -11.53
N ALA A 124 -12.35 2.48 -11.36
CA ALA A 124 -11.71 1.28 -10.82
C ALA A 124 -12.17 0.99 -9.39
N ALA A 125 -12.30 2.00 -8.53
CA ALA A 125 -12.82 1.85 -7.16
C ALA A 125 -14.25 1.31 -7.15
N LEU A 126 -15.14 1.85 -8.01
CA LEU A 126 -16.50 1.36 -8.19
C LEU A 126 -16.51 -0.12 -8.60
N HIS A 127 -15.71 -0.49 -9.60
CA HIS A 127 -15.65 -1.88 -10.08
C HIS A 127 -15.06 -2.82 -9.02
N CYS A 128 -14.05 -2.38 -8.24
CA CYS A 128 -13.52 -3.15 -7.12
C CYS A 128 -14.60 -3.41 -6.06
N ARG A 129 -15.38 -2.39 -5.68
CA ARG A 129 -16.52 -2.55 -4.76
C ARG A 129 -17.54 -3.56 -5.30
N GLN A 130 -17.94 -3.41 -6.55
CA GLN A 130 -18.88 -4.34 -7.21
C GLN A 130 -18.32 -5.76 -7.34
N GLY A 131 -17.01 -5.91 -7.49
CA GLY A 131 -16.29 -7.18 -7.56
C GLY A 131 -16.12 -7.87 -6.22
N GLY A 132 -16.44 -7.19 -5.10
CA GLY A 132 -16.44 -7.77 -3.77
C GLY A 132 -15.19 -7.48 -2.94
N PHE A 133 -14.29 -6.58 -3.35
CA PHE A 133 -13.23 -6.08 -2.47
C PHE A 133 -13.83 -5.30 -1.28
N ASP A 134 -13.13 -5.30 -0.14
CA ASP A 134 -13.48 -4.47 1.02
C ASP A 134 -12.93 -3.05 0.88
N GLY A 135 -11.91 -2.85 0.05
CA GLY A 135 -11.31 -1.54 -0.21
C GLY A 135 -10.31 -1.54 -1.36
N VAL A 136 -9.77 -0.36 -1.62
CA VAL A 136 -8.63 -0.14 -2.53
C VAL A 136 -7.58 0.73 -1.85
N GLU A 137 -6.32 0.47 -2.17
CA GLU A 137 -5.22 1.34 -1.80
C GLU A 137 -4.69 2.07 -3.02
N ILE A 138 -4.52 3.37 -2.88
CA ILE A 138 -3.93 4.23 -3.92
C ILE A 138 -2.42 4.25 -3.74
N HIS A 139 -1.66 3.88 -4.78
CA HIS A 139 -0.20 3.92 -4.71
C HIS A 139 0.35 5.32 -4.99
N GLY A 140 0.47 6.12 -3.93
CA GLY A 140 1.04 7.48 -3.96
C GLY A 140 2.47 7.58 -3.42
N ALA A 141 3.29 6.51 -3.57
CA ALA A 141 4.61 6.39 -2.97
C ALA A 141 5.68 5.94 -3.97
N HIS A 142 6.94 5.89 -3.50
CA HIS A 142 8.09 5.22 -4.10
C HIS A 142 8.47 5.72 -5.51
N GLY A 143 8.29 7.02 -5.79
CA GLY A 143 8.63 7.64 -7.06
C GLY A 143 7.71 7.28 -8.23
N TYR A 144 6.59 6.58 -7.97
CA TYR A 144 5.59 6.32 -9.00
C TYR A 144 4.74 7.55 -9.30
N PHE A 145 3.91 7.47 -10.33
CA PHE A 145 3.22 8.57 -10.97
C PHE A 145 2.57 9.57 -9.99
N LEU A 146 1.77 9.11 -9.00
CA LEU A 146 1.12 9.99 -8.03
C LEU A 146 2.12 10.62 -7.04
N ASN A 147 3.16 9.87 -6.64
CA ASN A 147 4.23 10.44 -5.81
C ASN A 147 5.02 11.52 -6.56
N GLN A 148 5.21 11.37 -7.88
CA GLN A 148 5.87 12.37 -8.72
C GLN A 148 5.12 13.71 -8.72
N PHE A 149 3.78 13.71 -8.63
CA PHE A 149 2.99 14.94 -8.50
C PHE A 149 3.23 15.65 -7.18
N PHE A 150 3.41 14.90 -6.10
CA PHE A 150 3.60 15.46 -4.78
C PHE A 150 5.03 15.93 -4.54
N SER A 151 6.03 15.21 -5.03
CA SER A 151 7.44 15.53 -4.83
C SER A 151 7.86 16.80 -5.58
N PRO A 152 8.45 17.80 -4.88
CA PRO A 152 8.96 19.01 -5.55
C PRO A 152 10.17 18.72 -6.44
N LEU A 153 10.85 17.58 -6.27
CA LEU A 153 11.99 17.18 -7.11
C LEU A 153 11.57 16.73 -8.51
N THR A 154 10.31 16.32 -8.69
CA THR A 154 9.78 15.82 -9.97
C THR A 154 8.69 16.68 -10.55
N ASN A 155 7.92 17.38 -9.71
CA ASN A 155 6.85 18.26 -10.14
C ASN A 155 7.36 19.71 -10.27
N GLN A 156 7.75 20.08 -11.47
CA GLN A 156 8.21 21.43 -11.85
C GLN A 156 7.11 22.23 -12.57
N ARG A 157 5.83 21.85 -12.38
CA ARG A 157 4.70 22.57 -12.99
C ARG A 157 4.53 23.95 -12.36
N ASN A 158 4.03 24.89 -13.14
CA ASN A 158 3.70 26.26 -12.71
C ASN A 158 2.21 26.58 -12.75
N ASP A 159 1.37 25.55 -13.00
CA ASP A 159 -0.09 25.64 -13.00
C ASP A 159 -0.70 25.25 -11.63
N GLU A 160 -2.00 24.92 -11.62
CA GLU A 160 -2.73 24.53 -10.41
C GLU A 160 -2.35 23.16 -9.83
N TYR A 161 -1.51 22.39 -10.51
CA TYR A 161 -1.00 21.07 -10.07
C TYR A 161 0.47 21.11 -9.62
N GLY A 162 1.14 22.27 -9.61
CA GLY A 162 2.55 22.40 -9.26
C GLY A 162 2.91 23.69 -8.53
N GLY A 163 4.15 23.78 -8.04
CA GLY A 163 4.60 24.88 -7.19
C GLY A 163 4.44 24.57 -5.68
N GLY A 164 3.65 25.34 -4.93
CA GLY A 164 3.42 25.12 -3.50
C GLY A 164 2.76 23.78 -3.19
N VAL A 165 2.88 23.33 -1.95
CA VAL A 165 2.39 22.01 -1.51
C VAL A 165 0.89 21.84 -1.76
N GLU A 166 0.09 22.89 -1.57
CA GLU A 166 -1.37 22.89 -1.81
C GLU A 166 -1.73 22.55 -3.26
N LYS A 167 -0.88 22.98 -4.20
CA LYS A 167 -1.04 22.66 -5.62
C LYS A 167 -0.52 21.28 -5.96
N ARG A 168 0.63 20.88 -5.39
CA ARG A 168 1.22 19.55 -5.64
C ARG A 168 0.34 18.41 -5.11
N MET A 169 -0.42 18.63 -4.02
CA MET A 169 -1.35 17.63 -3.49
C MET A 169 -2.70 17.58 -4.22
N ARG A 170 -3.03 18.56 -5.08
CA ARG A 170 -4.34 18.69 -5.74
C ARG A 170 -4.78 17.42 -6.45
N MET A 171 -3.89 16.79 -7.22
CA MET A 171 -4.25 15.55 -7.93
C MET A 171 -4.68 14.43 -6.97
N ALA A 172 -3.98 14.23 -5.86
CA ALA A 172 -4.34 13.22 -4.86
C ALA A 172 -5.69 13.55 -4.19
N VAL A 173 -5.93 14.82 -3.89
CA VAL A 173 -7.19 15.33 -3.30
C VAL A 173 -8.37 15.08 -4.25
N GLU A 174 -8.26 15.47 -5.50
CA GLU A 174 -9.29 15.25 -6.53
C GLU A 174 -9.57 13.77 -6.75
N LEU A 175 -8.51 12.94 -6.73
CA LEU A 175 -8.59 11.51 -6.93
C LEU A 175 -9.36 10.84 -5.77
N VAL A 176 -9.00 11.10 -4.51
CA VAL A 176 -9.68 10.53 -3.34
C VAL A 176 -11.14 10.99 -3.31
N SER A 177 -11.42 12.28 -3.57
CA SER A 177 -12.78 12.82 -3.64
C SER A 177 -13.63 12.13 -4.71
N ALA A 178 -13.08 11.94 -5.91
CA ALA A 178 -13.78 11.25 -7.00
C ALA A 178 -14.03 9.77 -6.68
N MET A 179 -13.04 9.08 -6.11
CA MET A 179 -13.16 7.67 -5.70
C MET A 179 -14.23 7.51 -4.60
N ARG A 180 -14.26 8.40 -3.59
CA ARG A 180 -15.25 8.36 -2.53
C ARG A 180 -16.66 8.53 -3.08
N ARG A 181 -16.86 9.48 -3.98
CA ARG A 181 -18.16 9.70 -4.62
C ARG A 181 -18.67 8.49 -5.40
N GLU A 182 -17.79 7.82 -6.16
CA GLU A 182 -18.16 6.66 -6.99
C GLU A 182 -18.27 5.37 -6.16
N ALA A 183 -17.33 5.12 -5.24
CA ALA A 183 -17.33 3.91 -4.44
C ALA A 183 -18.28 3.99 -3.22
N GLY A 184 -18.71 5.18 -2.80
CA GLY A 184 -19.62 5.38 -1.64
C GLY A 184 -18.94 5.12 -0.29
N GLU A 185 -19.68 5.38 0.82
CA GLU A 185 -19.13 5.45 2.18
C GLU A 185 -18.71 4.11 2.79
N GLY A 186 -19.37 3.00 2.44
CA GLY A 186 -19.07 1.68 3.01
C GLY A 186 -17.88 0.95 2.39
N PHE A 187 -17.09 1.60 1.53
CA PHE A 187 -15.94 1.01 0.85
C PHE A 187 -14.65 1.69 1.34
N LEU A 188 -13.64 0.92 1.76
CA LEU A 188 -12.41 1.47 2.32
C LEU A 188 -11.52 2.08 1.22
N LEU A 189 -11.12 3.33 1.44
CA LEU A 189 -10.09 4.01 0.65
C LEU A 189 -8.82 4.15 1.48
N LEU A 190 -7.73 3.56 0.99
CA LEU A 190 -6.42 3.65 1.57
C LEU A 190 -5.51 4.48 0.65
N TYR A 191 -4.54 5.19 1.23
CA TYR A 191 -3.53 5.93 0.45
C TYR A 191 -2.13 5.61 1.00
N ARG A 192 -1.31 4.94 0.19
CA ARG A 192 0.10 4.70 0.53
C ARG A 192 0.94 5.86 0.06
N HIS A 193 1.72 6.44 0.98
CA HIS A 193 2.49 7.66 0.76
C HIS A 193 3.94 7.53 1.19
N SER A 194 4.87 8.09 0.40
CA SER A 194 6.24 8.33 0.83
C SER A 194 6.29 9.63 1.64
N ALA A 195 6.34 9.51 2.97
CA ALA A 195 6.30 10.66 3.89
C ALA A 195 7.50 11.59 3.75
N VAL A 196 8.61 11.08 3.23
CA VAL A 196 9.82 11.84 2.87
C VAL A 196 10.45 11.25 1.62
N ASP A 197 11.06 12.08 0.79
CA ASP A 197 11.83 11.62 -0.36
C ASP A 197 13.23 11.09 0.05
N GLY A 198 13.77 11.59 1.15
CA GLY A 198 15.11 11.23 1.64
C GLY A 198 16.25 12.01 0.97
N GLU A 199 15.92 12.99 0.13
CA GLU A 199 16.86 13.84 -0.60
C GLU A 199 16.67 15.32 -0.27
N PRO A 200 17.74 16.15 -0.29
CA PRO A 200 17.62 17.59 -0.11
C PRO A 200 16.66 18.22 -1.12
N GLY A 201 15.78 19.10 -0.63
CA GLY A 201 14.76 19.75 -1.47
C GLY A 201 13.59 18.84 -1.85
N GLY A 202 13.53 17.60 -1.36
CA GLY A 202 12.42 16.68 -1.57
C GLY A 202 11.28 16.87 -0.58
N THR A 203 10.29 16.00 -0.70
CA THR A 203 9.11 15.93 0.18
C THR A 203 9.54 15.86 1.65
N THR A 204 8.92 16.69 2.47
CA THR A 204 9.09 16.73 3.93
C THR A 204 7.89 16.11 4.64
N VAL A 205 8.12 15.63 5.88
CA VAL A 205 7.00 15.11 6.69
C VAL A 205 5.96 16.20 7.03
N ALA A 206 6.36 17.47 7.10
CA ALA A 206 5.43 18.58 7.31
C ALA A 206 4.47 18.76 6.14
N GLU A 207 4.93 18.61 4.91
CA GLU A 207 4.09 18.60 3.71
C GLU A 207 3.21 17.35 3.66
N SER A 208 3.74 16.19 4.05
CA SER A 208 2.99 14.93 4.11
C SER A 208 1.85 14.97 5.14
N ILE A 209 2.03 15.69 6.25
CA ILE A 209 0.95 15.97 7.22
C ILE A 209 -0.16 16.81 6.58
N GLN A 210 0.18 17.82 5.77
CA GLN A 210 -0.82 18.62 5.07
C GLN A 210 -1.61 17.75 4.09
N LEU A 211 -0.92 16.88 3.33
CA LEU A 211 -1.57 15.93 2.43
C LEU A 211 -2.52 14.99 3.20
N ALA A 212 -2.06 14.38 4.30
CA ALA A 212 -2.87 13.45 5.07
C ALA A 212 -4.18 14.08 5.57
N ARG A 213 -4.10 15.31 6.11
CA ARG A 213 -5.28 16.09 6.51
C ARG A 213 -6.22 16.41 5.34
N ALA A 214 -5.65 16.80 4.20
CA ALA A 214 -6.45 17.11 3.03
C ALA A 214 -7.18 15.86 2.50
N LEU A 215 -6.52 14.69 2.51
CA LEU A 215 -7.15 13.43 2.07
C LEU A 215 -8.20 12.92 3.07
N GLU A 216 -7.98 13.09 4.38
CA GLU A 216 -8.98 12.79 5.42
C GLU A 216 -10.27 13.56 5.17
N VAL A 217 -10.19 14.86 4.88
CA VAL A 217 -11.35 15.71 4.55
C VAL A 217 -12.10 15.22 3.30
N GLN A 218 -11.39 14.61 2.35
CA GLN A 218 -11.99 14.03 1.15
C GLN A 218 -12.56 12.62 1.35
N GLY A 219 -12.52 12.10 2.58
CA GLY A 219 -13.09 10.80 2.93
C GLY A 219 -12.11 9.63 2.75
N LEU A 220 -10.79 9.85 2.85
CA LEU A 220 -9.84 8.76 3.03
C LEU A 220 -10.09 8.06 4.36
N ASP A 221 -9.96 6.73 4.40
CA ASP A 221 -10.22 5.94 5.60
C ASP A 221 -8.95 5.49 6.32
N ILE A 222 -7.86 5.26 5.59
CA ILE A 222 -6.59 4.78 6.15
C ILE A 222 -5.42 5.44 5.42
N PHE A 223 -4.42 5.91 6.16
CA PHE A 223 -3.19 6.46 5.61
C PHE A 223 -2.02 5.49 5.85
N ASP A 224 -1.40 4.93 4.79
CA ASP A 224 -0.26 4.01 4.88
C ASP A 224 1.06 4.76 4.68
N VAL A 225 1.91 4.77 5.70
CA VAL A 225 3.13 5.58 5.75
C VAL A 225 4.34 4.75 5.34
N SER A 226 4.92 5.11 4.20
CA SER A 226 6.20 4.63 3.70
C SER A 226 7.19 5.80 3.53
N ALA A 227 8.31 5.58 2.85
CA ALA A 227 9.30 6.62 2.54
C ALA A 227 10.08 6.29 1.25
N GLY A 228 10.82 7.27 0.73
CA GLY A 228 11.72 7.12 -0.40
C GLY A 228 11.05 7.25 -1.77
N ARG A 229 11.89 7.36 -2.81
CA ARG A 229 11.45 7.65 -4.19
C ARG A 229 11.78 6.58 -5.21
N GLY A 230 12.35 5.45 -4.83
CA GLY A 230 12.76 4.47 -5.82
C GLY A 230 12.87 3.05 -5.31
N GLN A 231 12.80 2.10 -6.22
CA GLN A 231 12.94 0.67 -5.91
C GLN A 231 14.35 0.27 -5.44
N LYS A 232 15.35 1.12 -5.66
CA LYS A 232 16.75 0.91 -5.23
C LYS A 232 17.11 1.73 -3.99
N ASP A 233 16.16 2.50 -3.48
CA ASP A 233 16.31 3.36 -2.34
C ASP A 233 16.11 2.55 -1.06
N SER A 234 17.07 2.59 -0.14
CA SER A 234 17.01 1.93 1.16
C SER A 234 15.86 2.42 2.06
N LEU A 235 15.32 3.60 1.79
CA LEU A 235 14.11 4.09 2.46
C LEU A 235 12.86 3.36 1.97
N SER A 236 12.73 3.15 0.65
CA SER A 236 11.57 2.43 0.08
C SER A 236 11.60 0.93 0.43
N ILE A 237 12.79 0.34 0.43
CA ILE A 237 13.03 -1.07 0.75
C ILE A 237 14.15 -1.16 1.80
N PRO A 238 13.81 -1.03 3.11
CA PRO A 238 14.81 -1.04 4.17
C PRO A 238 15.71 -2.28 4.15
N GLU A 239 17.01 -2.07 4.24
CA GLU A 239 18.05 -3.11 4.25
C GLU A 239 18.19 -3.79 5.62
N SER A 240 19.02 -4.82 5.70
CA SER A 240 19.32 -5.53 6.96
C SER A 240 19.96 -4.62 8.02
N SER A 241 20.70 -3.59 7.61
CA SER A 241 21.33 -2.57 8.46
C SER A 241 20.36 -1.51 8.98
N SER A 242 19.18 -1.35 8.37
CA SER A 242 18.16 -0.39 8.81
C SER A 242 17.63 -0.73 10.20
N LEU A 243 17.17 0.25 10.95
CA LEU A 243 16.51 0.03 12.25
C LEU A 243 15.18 -0.71 12.07
N GLU A 244 14.82 -1.55 13.02
CA GLU A 244 13.47 -2.16 13.06
C GLU A 244 12.41 -1.09 13.35
N GLY A 245 11.31 -1.12 12.59
CA GLY A 245 10.29 -0.09 12.63
C GLY A 245 10.73 1.21 11.95
N THR A 246 11.53 1.13 10.89
CA THR A 246 12.21 2.25 10.21
C THR A 246 11.32 3.49 9.98
N HIS A 247 10.04 3.29 9.64
CA HIS A 247 9.14 4.42 9.35
C HIS A 247 8.15 4.74 10.49
N ALA A 248 8.30 4.09 11.66
CA ALA A 248 7.36 4.27 12.77
C ALA A 248 7.27 5.72 13.28
N ASP A 249 8.39 6.45 13.32
CA ASP A 249 8.39 7.85 13.76
C ASP A 249 7.71 8.76 12.73
N LEU A 250 7.87 8.50 11.44
CA LEU A 250 7.16 9.21 10.37
C LEU A 250 5.65 8.96 10.49
N ALA A 251 5.25 7.70 10.70
CA ALA A 251 3.87 7.32 10.93
C ALA A 251 3.28 8.02 12.17
N GLY A 252 4.03 8.06 13.29
CA GLY A 252 3.61 8.73 14.52
C GLY A 252 3.38 10.23 14.35
N ARG A 253 4.23 10.91 13.60
CA ARG A 253 4.05 12.34 13.30
C ARG A 253 2.81 12.62 12.46
N ILE A 254 2.50 11.75 11.50
CA ILE A 254 1.29 11.87 10.67
C ILE A 254 0.07 11.52 11.51
N LYS A 255 0.11 10.42 12.28
CA LYS A 255 -1.00 10.00 13.16
C LYS A 255 -1.39 11.06 14.17
N ALA A 256 -0.44 11.78 14.73
CA ALA A 256 -0.72 12.90 15.65
C ALA A 256 -1.49 14.06 14.99
N ALA A 257 -1.64 14.07 13.68
CA ALA A 257 -2.21 15.16 12.91
C ALA A 257 -3.55 14.81 12.22
N VAL A 258 -3.97 13.53 12.25
CA VAL A 258 -5.19 13.02 11.61
C VAL A 258 -5.98 12.17 12.59
N SER A 259 -7.30 11.98 12.34
CA SER A 259 -8.18 11.12 13.13
C SER A 259 -8.34 9.73 12.52
N ILE A 260 -8.09 9.59 11.22
CA ILE A 260 -8.15 8.30 10.53
C ILE A 260 -7.02 7.37 10.98
N PRO A 261 -7.22 6.04 10.91
CA PRO A 261 -6.18 5.06 11.16
C PRO A 261 -4.95 5.25 10.29
N VAL A 262 -3.77 5.02 10.90
CA VAL A 262 -2.47 5.10 10.23
C VAL A 262 -1.80 3.73 10.27
N ILE A 263 -1.29 3.29 9.12
CA ILE A 263 -0.45 2.09 8.99
C ILE A 263 1.01 2.50 9.09
N ALA A 264 1.78 1.80 9.93
CA ALA A 264 3.23 1.84 9.89
C ALA A 264 3.78 0.61 9.19
N VAL A 265 4.75 0.82 8.29
CA VAL A 265 5.51 -0.22 7.60
C VAL A 265 7.00 0.03 7.80
N GLY A 266 7.83 -0.94 7.52
CA GLY A 266 9.28 -0.79 7.51
C GLY A 266 9.98 -1.65 8.55
N ARG A 267 10.46 -2.82 8.11
CA ARG A 267 11.29 -3.73 8.87
C ARG A 267 10.72 -4.11 10.26
N VAL A 268 9.43 -4.40 10.33
CA VAL A 268 8.81 -5.01 11.50
C VAL A 268 8.83 -6.53 11.32
N GLN A 269 9.50 -7.25 12.24
CA GLN A 269 9.59 -8.72 12.19
C GLN A 269 9.42 -9.36 13.56
N ARG A 270 9.60 -8.62 14.65
CA ARG A 270 9.41 -9.09 16.01
C ARG A 270 8.15 -8.49 16.61
N ARG A 271 7.44 -9.30 17.41
CA ARG A 271 6.24 -8.86 18.14
C ARG A 271 6.53 -7.61 18.99
N ALA A 272 7.63 -7.63 19.74
CA ALA A 272 8.00 -6.50 20.60
C ALA A 272 8.13 -5.16 19.85
N VAL A 273 8.55 -5.18 18.56
CA VAL A 273 8.62 -3.97 17.73
C VAL A 273 7.22 -3.53 17.33
N ALA A 274 6.35 -4.45 16.90
CA ALA A 274 4.96 -4.16 16.55
C ALA A 274 4.19 -3.61 17.75
N ASP A 275 4.28 -4.29 18.90
CA ASP A 275 3.62 -3.86 20.14
C ASP A 275 4.11 -2.48 20.58
N ARG A 276 5.42 -2.22 20.55
CA ARG A 276 5.98 -0.91 20.88
C ARG A 276 5.41 0.20 19.99
N ILE A 277 5.35 0.01 18.68
CA ILE A 277 4.80 1.00 17.74
C ILE A 277 3.34 1.35 18.09
N LEU A 278 2.53 0.32 18.40
CA LEU A 278 1.13 0.50 18.77
C LEU A 278 0.98 1.15 20.16
N GLN A 279 1.76 0.71 21.14
CA GLN A 279 1.73 1.21 22.51
C GLN A 279 2.23 2.65 22.62
N GLU A 280 3.23 3.04 21.83
CA GLU A 280 3.71 4.42 21.72
C GLU A 280 2.73 5.33 20.93
N GLY A 281 1.62 4.77 20.43
CA GLY A 281 0.62 5.51 19.64
C GLY A 281 1.14 6.00 18.29
N LYS A 282 2.17 5.37 17.75
CA LYS A 282 2.77 5.76 16.46
C LYS A 282 1.97 5.27 15.25
N ALA A 283 1.17 4.22 15.42
CA ALA A 283 0.29 3.70 14.37
C ALA A 283 -0.93 3.00 14.97
N ASP A 284 -1.93 2.71 14.13
CA ASP A 284 -3.09 1.88 14.46
C ASP A 284 -2.97 0.48 13.89
N LEU A 285 -2.21 0.34 12.80
CA LEU A 285 -2.01 -0.89 12.04
C LEU A 285 -0.54 -1.06 11.70
N ILE A 286 -0.10 -2.32 11.64
CA ILE A 286 1.28 -2.71 11.29
C ILE A 286 1.26 -3.47 9.97
N ALA A 287 1.93 -2.94 8.95
CA ALA A 287 2.06 -3.62 7.67
C ALA A 287 3.36 -4.41 7.57
N LEU A 288 3.22 -5.67 7.21
CA LEU A 288 4.30 -6.64 7.04
C LEU A 288 4.39 -7.06 5.57
N GLY A 289 5.54 -6.86 4.95
CA GLY A 289 5.84 -7.37 3.61
C GLY A 289 6.70 -8.63 3.70
N ARG A 290 8.03 -8.46 3.64
CA ARG A 290 9.01 -9.56 3.59
C ARG A 290 8.92 -10.53 4.76
N GLN A 291 8.47 -10.10 5.94
CA GLN A 291 8.26 -11.01 7.08
C GLN A 291 7.16 -12.05 6.76
N LEU A 292 6.05 -11.65 6.15
CA LEU A 292 5.00 -12.60 5.74
C LEU A 292 5.33 -13.37 4.44
N LEU A 293 6.42 -13.03 3.76
CA LEU A 293 7.02 -13.93 2.75
C LEU A 293 7.80 -15.05 3.42
N ALA A 294 8.57 -14.72 4.46
CA ALA A 294 9.39 -15.68 5.21
C ALA A 294 8.53 -16.61 6.07
N ASP A 295 7.54 -16.08 6.75
CA ASP A 295 6.60 -16.83 7.60
C ASP A 295 5.17 -16.32 7.43
N PRO A 296 4.34 -16.94 6.58
CA PRO A 296 2.95 -16.53 6.40
C PRO A 296 2.10 -16.72 7.66
N PHE A 297 2.53 -17.55 8.60
CA PHE A 297 1.86 -17.82 9.87
C PHE A 297 2.42 -16.99 11.05
N TRP A 298 3.26 -16.01 10.79
CA TRP A 298 3.80 -15.10 11.79
C TRP A 298 2.72 -14.55 12.75
N PRO A 299 1.52 -14.08 12.29
CA PRO A 299 0.50 -13.60 13.19
C PRO A 299 -0.04 -14.67 14.13
N GLU A 300 -0.33 -15.88 13.63
CA GLU A 300 -0.85 -16.98 14.46
C GLU A 300 0.18 -17.49 15.47
N LYS A 301 1.46 -17.55 15.08
CA LYS A 301 2.56 -17.98 15.96
C LYS A 301 2.85 -16.98 17.09
N LEU A 302 2.46 -15.73 16.94
CA LEU A 302 2.66 -14.69 17.96
C LEU A 302 1.46 -14.51 18.91
N ARG A 303 0.42 -15.32 18.80
CA ARG A 303 -0.63 -15.33 19.81
C ARG A 303 -0.05 -15.72 21.19
N PRO A 304 -0.59 -15.17 22.29
CA PRO A 304 0.01 -15.32 23.63
C PRO A 304 0.28 -16.76 24.08
N ASP A 305 -0.45 -17.70 23.51
CA ASP A 305 -0.41 -19.15 23.83
C ASP A 305 0.44 -19.97 22.84
N LYS A 306 1.06 -19.34 21.83
CA LYS A 306 1.74 -20.05 20.73
C LYS A 306 3.11 -19.50 20.36
N GLU A 307 3.81 -18.83 21.23
CA GLU A 307 5.07 -18.12 20.95
C GLU A 307 6.22 -19.09 20.56
N GLU A 308 6.01 -19.88 19.49
CA GLU A 308 6.95 -20.88 19.00
C GLU A 308 7.32 -20.65 17.54
N ASP A 309 8.59 -20.86 17.21
CA ASP A 309 9.15 -21.10 15.87
C ASP A 309 8.81 -20.08 14.76
N VAL A 310 8.86 -18.79 15.06
CA VAL A 310 8.77 -17.75 14.05
C VAL A 310 10.00 -17.77 13.15
N VAL A 311 9.80 -17.96 11.85
CA VAL A 311 10.84 -17.82 10.84
C VAL A 311 11.04 -16.35 10.50
N LEU A 312 12.15 -15.76 10.95
CA LEU A 312 12.45 -14.34 10.69
C LEU A 312 12.99 -14.13 9.28
N CYS A 313 12.55 -13.04 8.65
CA CYS A 313 13.14 -12.56 7.40
C CYS A 313 14.59 -12.13 7.64
N THR A 314 15.52 -12.65 6.87
CA THR A 314 16.95 -12.30 6.95
C THR A 314 17.32 -11.04 6.19
N TYR A 315 16.34 -10.41 5.50
CA TYR A 315 16.58 -9.24 4.63
C TYR A 315 17.69 -9.45 3.60
N CYS A 316 17.81 -10.68 3.08
CA CYS A 316 18.80 -11.06 2.05
C CYS A 316 18.52 -10.45 0.67
N ASP A 317 17.38 -9.80 0.51
CA ASP A 317 16.90 -9.05 -0.67
C ASP A 317 16.72 -9.89 -1.95
N VAL A 318 16.74 -11.22 -1.83
CA VAL A 318 16.52 -12.12 -2.97
C VAL A 318 15.16 -11.90 -3.61
N CYS A 319 14.09 -11.81 -2.81
CA CYS A 319 12.73 -11.57 -3.30
C CYS A 319 12.64 -10.24 -4.07
N SER A 320 13.27 -9.16 -3.58
CA SER A 320 13.27 -7.85 -4.26
C SER A 320 14.08 -7.90 -5.56
N ARG A 321 15.19 -8.64 -5.58
CA ARG A 321 16.01 -8.82 -6.80
C ARG A 321 15.24 -9.59 -7.88
N GLU A 322 14.55 -10.67 -7.52
CA GLU A 322 13.72 -11.43 -8.46
C GLU A 322 12.56 -10.59 -8.99
N MET A 323 11.87 -9.87 -8.08
CA MET A 323 10.80 -8.94 -8.45
C MET A 323 11.27 -7.90 -9.50
N ARG A 324 12.41 -7.23 -9.24
CA ARG A 324 12.97 -6.23 -10.16
C ARG A 324 13.39 -6.81 -11.51
N ALA A 325 13.75 -8.09 -11.53
CA ALA A 325 14.09 -8.80 -12.76
C ALA A 325 12.85 -9.33 -13.53
N GLY A 326 11.63 -9.01 -13.07
CA GLY A 326 10.40 -9.51 -13.69
C GLY A 326 10.15 -11.01 -13.50
N ARG A 327 10.93 -11.67 -12.63
CA ARG A 327 10.76 -13.09 -12.35
C ARG A 327 9.86 -13.32 -11.14
N PRO A 328 9.18 -14.47 -11.04
CA PRO A 328 8.48 -14.88 -9.84
C PRO A 328 9.38 -14.80 -8.61
N ILE A 329 8.88 -14.17 -7.53
CA ILE A 329 9.65 -14.07 -6.30
C ILE A 329 9.78 -15.43 -5.61
N PHE A 330 10.88 -15.60 -4.86
CA PHE A 330 11.01 -16.69 -3.89
C PHE A 330 11.66 -16.18 -2.60
N CYS A 331 11.57 -16.97 -1.53
CA CYS A 331 12.14 -16.64 -0.24
C CYS A 331 13.10 -17.71 0.20
N THR A 332 14.32 -17.33 0.63
CA THR A 332 15.34 -18.27 1.12
C THR A 332 14.95 -18.93 2.44
N GLN A 333 14.05 -18.30 3.21
CA GLN A 333 13.54 -18.80 4.50
C GLN A 333 12.25 -19.62 4.34
N ASN A 334 11.53 -19.44 3.21
CA ASN A 334 10.28 -20.12 2.93
C ASN A 334 10.34 -20.77 1.53
N PRO A 335 10.76 -22.02 1.44
CA PRO A 335 10.87 -22.71 0.15
C PRO A 335 9.51 -22.99 -0.52
N ASN A 336 8.41 -22.88 0.25
CA ASN A 336 7.05 -23.07 -0.24
C ASN A 336 6.42 -21.79 -0.81
N LEU A 337 7.11 -20.65 -0.74
CA LEU A 337 6.59 -19.38 -1.29
C LEU A 337 6.27 -19.53 -2.78
N GLY A 338 5.00 -19.26 -3.14
CA GLY A 338 4.48 -19.46 -4.50
C GLY A 338 4.22 -20.92 -4.87
N ARG A 339 4.26 -21.84 -3.89
CA ARG A 339 3.97 -23.27 -4.02
C ARG A 339 3.02 -23.74 -2.91
N GLU A 340 2.27 -22.80 -2.37
CA GLU A 340 1.29 -23.05 -1.31
C GLU A 340 0.28 -24.11 -1.78
N LYS A 341 -0.16 -24.98 -0.86
CA LYS A 341 -1.09 -26.06 -1.14
C LYS A 341 -2.46 -25.75 -0.53
N ARG A 342 -3.50 -26.37 -1.08
CA ARG A 342 -4.88 -26.30 -0.54
C ARG A 342 -4.97 -26.87 0.88
#